data_1eded71720c5bfb233b5e5cc7655a8bc
#
_entry.id   1eded71720c5bfb233b5e5cc7655a8bc
#
_cell.length_a   1.000
_cell.length_b   1.000
_cell.length_c   1.000
_cell.angle_alpha   90.00
_cell.angle_beta   90.00
_cell.angle_gamma   90.00
#
_symmetry.space_group_name_H-M   'P 1'
#
loop_
_entity.id
_entity.type
_entity.pdbx_description
1 polymer ?
#
loop_
_entity_poly.entity_id
_entity_poly.type
_entity_poly.pdbx_seq_one_letter_code
_entity_poly.pdbx_strand_id
1 'polypeptide(L)'
;MPATPSIPTLPPTPDAHPTRQRLLDAAFRVCSERGLHGATTREIADAARVNEVTLFRHFGSKEKLIAALFQRSVAAQAEALSDTEPDSDDLLPDLLRYARRFSQMLFEHEALIRTIIAESPRHPDQARQVISEAARPMRERLLAYLQAAQKARSVRRDLVLGPAIDAFTGMLLAGMLRRTGGVKCIDYSQEE
;
A
#
# COMPACT_ATOMS: atom_id res chain seq x y z
N MET A 1 -4.89 20.03 27.55
CA MET A 1 -5.47 19.90 26.20
C MET A 1 -4.60 18.93 25.41
N PRO A 2 -5.08 17.74 24.99
CA PRO A 2 -4.28 16.83 24.18
C PRO A 2 -4.16 17.40 22.76
N ALA A 3 -2.93 17.41 22.24
CA ALA A 3 -2.62 17.85 20.89
C ALA A 3 -3.32 16.95 19.87
N THR A 4 -4.08 17.55 18.95
CA THR A 4 -4.70 16.89 17.81
C THR A 4 -3.59 16.30 16.93
N PRO A 5 -3.62 15.00 16.60
CA PRO A 5 -2.60 14.42 15.71
C PRO A 5 -2.69 15.09 14.34
N SER A 6 -1.57 15.63 13.89
CA SER A 6 -1.43 16.21 12.55
C SER A 6 -1.61 15.10 11.50
N ILE A 7 -2.62 15.24 10.64
CA ILE A 7 -2.86 14.33 9.52
C ILE A 7 -1.71 14.51 8.52
N PRO A 8 -0.97 13.46 8.16
CA PRO A 8 0.11 13.57 7.19
C PRO A 8 -0.43 13.99 5.81
N THR A 9 0.15 15.05 5.26
CA THR A 9 -0.17 15.52 3.90
C THR A 9 0.59 14.66 2.88
N LEU A 10 -0.15 13.98 2.01
CA LEU A 10 0.45 13.19 0.93
C LEU A 10 1.08 14.09 -0.15
N PRO A 11 2.24 13.72 -0.73
CA PRO A 11 2.88 14.51 -1.77
C PRO A 11 2.05 14.51 -3.07
N PRO A 12 2.05 15.62 -3.85
CA PRO A 12 1.34 15.72 -5.11
C PRO A 12 2.03 14.90 -6.21
N THR A 13 1.24 14.18 -7.01
CA THR A 13 1.72 13.50 -8.22
C THR A 13 1.64 14.41 -9.46
N PRO A 14 2.61 14.39 -10.41
CA PRO A 14 2.73 15.34 -11.51
C PRO A 14 1.60 15.32 -12.55
N ASP A 15 0.83 14.22 -12.68
CA ASP A 15 -0.19 14.03 -13.74
C ASP A 15 -1.64 13.98 -13.25
N ALA A 16 -1.92 14.39 -12.04
CA ALA A 16 -3.25 14.25 -11.49
C ALA A 16 -4.16 15.41 -11.93
N HIS A 17 -5.19 15.12 -12.71
CA HIS A 17 -6.32 16.02 -12.91
C HIS A 17 -6.77 16.59 -11.55
N PRO A 18 -6.89 17.92 -11.36
CA PRO A 18 -7.16 18.54 -10.05
C PRO A 18 -8.37 17.94 -9.31
N THR A 19 -9.38 17.52 -10.04
CA THR A 19 -10.58 16.85 -9.50
C THR A 19 -10.26 15.44 -8.97
N ARG A 20 -9.43 14.67 -9.68
CA ARG A 20 -9.01 13.32 -9.25
C ARG A 20 -8.22 13.39 -7.94
N GLN A 21 -7.35 14.39 -7.81
CA GLN A 21 -6.57 14.61 -6.59
C GLN A 21 -7.47 14.96 -5.41
N ARG A 22 -8.41 15.92 -5.58
CA ARG A 22 -9.38 16.29 -4.53
C ARG A 22 -10.20 15.09 -4.05
N LEU A 23 -10.62 14.22 -4.97
CA LEU A 23 -11.36 12.99 -4.63
C LEU A 23 -10.51 12.02 -3.80
N LEU A 24 -9.22 11.84 -4.11
CA LEU A 24 -8.31 11.00 -3.32
C LEU A 24 -8.07 11.59 -1.92
N ASP A 25 -7.88 12.90 -1.81
CA ASP A 25 -7.67 13.56 -0.52
C ASP A 25 -8.94 13.51 0.36
N ALA A 26 -10.10 13.68 -0.25
CA ALA A 26 -11.39 13.53 0.43
C ALA A 26 -11.63 12.09 0.87
N ALA A 27 -11.34 11.10 0.00
CA ALA A 27 -11.47 9.69 0.33
C ALA A 27 -10.56 9.31 1.52
N PHE A 28 -9.32 9.79 1.54
CA PHE A 28 -8.40 9.56 2.66
C PHE A 28 -8.99 10.06 3.98
N ARG A 29 -9.46 11.30 4.02
CA ARG A 29 -10.05 11.90 5.23
C ARG A 29 -11.29 11.15 5.71
N VAL A 30 -12.27 10.94 4.81
CA VAL A 30 -13.54 10.30 5.15
C VAL A 30 -13.33 8.86 5.61
N CYS A 31 -12.45 8.10 4.93
CA CYS A 31 -12.13 6.73 5.33
C CYS A 31 -11.36 6.66 6.66
N SER A 32 -10.50 7.64 6.95
CA SER A 32 -9.78 7.71 8.23
C SER A 32 -10.71 8.00 9.41
N GLU A 33 -11.77 8.79 9.18
CA GLU A 33 -12.72 9.18 10.22
C GLU A 33 -13.81 8.13 10.46
N ARG A 34 -14.33 7.50 9.40
CA ARG A 34 -15.51 6.63 9.44
C ARG A 34 -15.23 5.16 9.15
N GLY A 35 -14.00 4.83 8.88
CA GLY A 35 -13.64 3.52 8.35
C GLY A 35 -14.05 3.33 6.89
N LEU A 36 -13.57 2.24 6.29
CA LEU A 36 -13.80 1.97 4.87
C LEU A 36 -15.28 1.71 4.56
N HIS A 37 -15.98 1.00 5.44
CA HIS A 37 -17.37 0.62 5.26
C HIS A 37 -18.31 1.81 5.52
N GLY A 38 -18.06 2.60 6.55
CA GLY A 38 -18.85 3.79 6.91
C GLY A 38 -18.69 4.96 5.94
N ALA A 39 -17.57 5.04 5.21
CA ALA A 39 -17.37 6.06 4.19
C ALA A 39 -18.23 5.78 2.96
N THR A 40 -19.14 6.69 2.61
CA THR A 40 -19.96 6.58 1.39
C THR A 40 -19.35 7.36 0.23
N THR A 41 -19.61 6.94 -1.00
CA THR A 41 -19.16 7.66 -2.22
C THR A 41 -19.75 9.07 -2.27
N ARG A 42 -20.96 9.25 -1.76
CA ARG A 42 -21.62 10.56 -1.67
C ARG A 42 -20.87 11.49 -0.71
N GLU A 43 -20.54 11.04 0.50
CA GLU A 43 -19.79 11.84 1.47
C GLU A 43 -18.40 12.21 0.94
N ILE A 44 -17.74 11.28 0.24
CA ILE A 44 -16.43 11.54 -0.39
C ILE A 44 -16.57 12.61 -1.50
N ALA A 45 -17.61 12.51 -2.33
CA ALA A 45 -17.87 13.48 -3.39
C ALA A 45 -18.19 14.86 -2.82
N ASP A 46 -19.04 14.94 -1.78
CA ASP A 46 -19.38 16.17 -1.07
C ASP A 46 -18.13 16.80 -0.44
N ALA A 47 -17.30 16.01 0.24
CA ALA A 47 -16.02 16.45 0.82
C ALA A 47 -15.01 16.94 -0.24
N ALA A 48 -15.05 16.37 -1.45
CA ALA A 48 -14.24 16.80 -2.60
C ALA A 48 -14.85 17.99 -3.34
N ARG A 49 -16.06 18.44 -2.98
CA ARG A 49 -16.86 19.48 -3.65
C ARG A 49 -17.13 19.15 -5.12
N VAL A 50 -17.56 17.92 -5.39
CA VAL A 50 -17.97 17.45 -6.72
C VAL A 50 -19.23 16.62 -6.63
N ASN A 51 -19.89 16.38 -7.78
CA ASN A 51 -21.01 15.45 -7.84
C ASN A 51 -20.51 13.99 -7.77
N GLU A 52 -21.28 13.12 -7.14
CA GLU A 52 -20.99 11.69 -7.04
C GLU A 52 -20.79 11.02 -8.42
N VAL A 53 -21.53 11.46 -9.44
CA VAL A 53 -21.34 11.02 -10.85
C VAL A 53 -19.89 11.30 -11.33
N THR A 54 -19.31 12.41 -10.87
CA THR A 54 -17.91 12.75 -11.19
C THR A 54 -16.92 11.77 -10.57
N LEU A 55 -17.18 11.33 -9.33
CA LEU A 55 -16.40 10.29 -8.67
C LEU A 55 -16.44 8.99 -9.48
N PHE A 56 -17.62 8.53 -9.84
CA PHE A 56 -17.77 7.31 -10.65
C PHE A 56 -17.14 7.43 -12.03
N ARG A 57 -17.19 8.60 -12.67
CA ARG A 57 -16.50 8.84 -13.95
C ARG A 57 -14.98 8.71 -13.84
N HIS A 58 -14.37 9.12 -12.70
CA HIS A 58 -12.93 9.06 -12.49
C HIS A 58 -12.43 7.69 -12.02
N PHE A 59 -13.21 6.99 -11.23
CA PHE A 59 -12.74 5.77 -10.56
C PHE A 59 -13.60 4.53 -10.86
N GLY A 60 -14.82 4.67 -11.34
CA GLY A 60 -15.72 3.58 -11.66
C GLY A 60 -16.41 2.97 -10.45
N SER A 61 -15.69 2.75 -9.33
CA SER A 61 -16.27 2.24 -8.08
C SER A 61 -15.56 2.80 -6.85
N LYS A 62 -16.14 2.60 -5.66
CA LYS A 62 -15.54 2.95 -4.37
C LYS A 62 -14.25 2.15 -4.13
N GLU A 63 -14.27 0.85 -4.45
CA GLU A 63 -13.13 -0.04 -4.28
C GLU A 63 -11.93 0.42 -5.12
N LYS A 64 -12.19 0.82 -6.37
CA LYS A 64 -11.15 1.38 -7.27
C LYS A 64 -10.63 2.73 -6.79
N LEU A 65 -11.49 3.57 -6.21
CA LEU A 65 -11.06 4.82 -5.57
C LEU A 65 -10.13 4.55 -4.39
N ILE A 66 -10.47 3.60 -3.52
CA ILE A 66 -9.65 3.20 -2.38
C ILE A 66 -8.34 2.56 -2.86
N ALA A 67 -8.38 1.67 -3.87
CA ALA A 67 -7.18 1.11 -4.46
C ALA A 67 -6.27 2.20 -5.05
N ALA A 68 -6.84 3.22 -5.74
CA ALA A 68 -6.08 4.34 -6.26
C ALA A 68 -5.46 5.23 -5.17
N LEU A 69 -6.10 5.33 -4.01
CA LEU A 69 -5.54 6.00 -2.84
C LEU A 69 -4.28 5.29 -2.35
N PHE A 70 -4.31 3.96 -2.24
CA PHE A 70 -3.13 3.16 -1.91
C PHE A 70 -2.06 3.25 -2.99
N GLN A 71 -2.43 3.12 -4.27
CA GLN A 71 -1.50 3.22 -5.39
C GLN A 71 -0.74 4.55 -5.39
N ARG A 72 -1.40 5.67 -5.04
CA ARG A 72 -0.74 6.98 -4.93
C ARG A 72 0.39 6.97 -3.89
N SER A 73 0.14 6.36 -2.74
CA SER A 73 1.12 6.25 -1.67
C SER A 73 2.25 5.29 -2.03
N VAL A 74 1.92 4.21 -2.72
CA VAL A 74 2.87 3.20 -3.19
C VAL A 74 3.72 3.74 -4.36
N ALA A 75 3.15 4.55 -5.26
CA ALA A 75 3.86 5.07 -6.43
C ALA A 75 5.06 5.96 -6.04
N ALA A 76 4.89 6.83 -5.05
CA ALA A 76 5.97 7.68 -4.55
C ALA A 76 7.16 6.86 -3.99
N GLN A 77 6.88 5.63 -3.53
CA GLN A 77 7.91 4.74 -2.99
C GLN A 77 8.45 3.76 -4.03
N ALA A 78 7.65 3.46 -5.04
CA ALA A 78 8.03 2.57 -6.14
C ALA A 78 8.99 3.23 -7.13
N GLU A 79 8.94 4.58 -7.31
CA GLU A 79 9.95 5.34 -8.06
C GLU A 79 11.36 5.10 -7.52
N ALA A 80 11.47 4.91 -6.25
CA ALA A 80 12.73 4.67 -5.59
C ALA A 80 13.35 3.27 -5.83
N LEU A 81 12.60 2.33 -6.40
CA LEU A 81 13.12 1.04 -6.89
C LEU A 81 13.47 1.12 -8.38
N SER A 82 12.96 2.13 -9.10
CA SER A 82 13.14 2.27 -10.55
C SER A 82 14.58 2.65 -10.94
N ASP A 83 15.32 3.29 -10.03
CA ASP A 83 16.67 3.79 -10.28
C ASP A 83 17.76 2.76 -9.98
N THR A 84 17.37 1.54 -9.60
CA THR A 84 18.35 0.51 -9.26
C THR A 84 18.20 -0.66 -10.23
N GLU A 85 19.11 -0.74 -11.21
CA GLU A 85 19.36 -2.02 -11.87
C GLU A 85 19.88 -3.00 -10.82
N PRO A 86 19.48 -4.31 -10.88
CA PRO A 86 19.99 -5.28 -9.96
C PRO A 86 21.51 -5.32 -10.10
N ASP A 87 22.23 -4.84 -9.08
CA ASP A 87 23.67 -5.05 -9.02
C ASP A 87 23.87 -6.56 -8.92
N SER A 88 24.63 -7.12 -9.90
CA SER A 88 24.72 -8.57 -10.10
C SER A 88 25.29 -9.29 -8.88
N ASP A 89 25.95 -8.59 -7.96
CA ASP A 89 26.71 -9.18 -6.87
C ASP A 89 26.04 -9.07 -5.49
N ASP A 90 25.07 -8.16 -5.26
CA ASP A 90 24.47 -8.02 -3.93
C ASP A 90 22.97 -7.66 -3.98
N LEU A 91 22.12 -8.67 -4.00
CA LEU A 91 20.66 -8.55 -3.94
C LEU A 91 20.17 -8.05 -2.56
N LEU A 92 20.91 -8.30 -1.49
CA LEU A 92 20.46 -8.05 -0.12
C LEU A 92 20.23 -6.57 0.19
N PRO A 93 21.14 -5.62 -0.14
CA PRO A 93 20.90 -4.18 0.07
C PRO A 93 19.63 -3.68 -0.61
N ASP A 94 19.35 -4.16 -1.83
CA ASP A 94 18.19 -3.74 -2.61
C ASP A 94 16.89 -4.26 -1.97
N LEU A 95 16.86 -5.52 -1.56
CA LEU A 95 15.72 -6.09 -0.84
C LEU A 95 15.51 -5.43 0.53
N LEU A 96 16.58 -5.09 1.26
CA LEU A 96 16.48 -4.35 2.52
C LEU A 96 15.95 -2.93 2.31
N ARG A 97 16.41 -2.24 1.27
CA ARG A 97 15.87 -0.92 0.91
C ARG A 97 14.39 -1.00 0.56
N TYR A 98 13.99 -2.00 -0.24
CA TYR A 98 12.60 -2.29 -0.53
C TYR A 98 11.79 -2.56 0.75
N ALA A 99 12.28 -3.45 1.62
CA ALA A 99 11.61 -3.81 2.87
C ALA A 99 11.39 -2.59 3.77
N ARG A 100 12.39 -1.72 3.93
CA ARG A 100 12.28 -0.50 4.75
C ARG A 100 11.19 0.42 4.20
N ARG A 101 11.16 0.66 2.90
CA ARG A 101 10.17 1.53 2.26
C ARG A 101 8.77 0.94 2.30
N PHE A 102 8.66 -0.36 2.02
CA PHE A 102 7.38 -1.05 2.13
C PHE A 102 6.84 -1.02 3.56
N SER A 103 7.70 -1.28 4.55
CA SER A 103 7.32 -1.17 5.96
C SER A 103 6.88 0.25 6.32
N GLN A 104 7.57 1.28 5.84
CA GLN A 104 7.18 2.67 6.06
C GLN A 104 5.79 2.95 5.50
N MET A 105 5.50 2.55 4.27
CA MET A 105 4.18 2.68 3.66
C MET A 105 3.09 1.96 4.48
N LEU A 106 3.37 0.75 4.96
CA LEU A 106 2.45 0.01 5.82
C LEU A 106 2.12 0.78 7.10
N PHE A 107 3.11 1.41 7.74
CA PHE A 107 2.91 2.22 8.94
C PHE A 107 2.13 3.51 8.65
N GLU A 108 2.43 4.21 7.57
CA GLU A 108 1.73 5.43 7.17
C GLU A 108 0.23 5.19 6.88
N HIS A 109 -0.12 3.97 6.43
CA HIS A 109 -1.49 3.58 6.10
C HIS A 109 -2.07 2.52 7.05
N GLU A 110 -1.47 2.33 8.21
CA GLU A 110 -1.85 1.27 9.16
C GLU A 110 -3.35 1.24 9.47
N ALA A 111 -3.94 2.39 9.82
CA ALA A 111 -5.35 2.47 10.18
C ALA A 111 -6.26 1.96 9.06
N LEU A 112 -5.96 2.34 7.82
CA LEU A 112 -6.71 1.91 6.64
C LEU A 112 -6.50 0.43 6.34
N ILE A 113 -5.27 -0.07 6.44
CA ILE A 113 -4.94 -1.49 6.23
C ILE A 113 -5.67 -2.36 7.27
N ARG A 114 -5.65 -1.96 8.54
CA ARG A 114 -6.37 -2.66 9.61
C ARG A 114 -7.86 -2.68 9.36
N THR A 115 -8.44 -1.58 8.91
CA THR A 115 -9.86 -1.51 8.56
C THR A 115 -10.19 -2.50 7.44
N ILE A 116 -9.40 -2.57 6.37
CA ILE A 116 -9.61 -3.53 5.28
C ILE A 116 -9.52 -4.97 5.78
N ILE A 117 -8.52 -5.27 6.62
CA ILE A 117 -8.34 -6.62 7.19
C ILE A 117 -9.53 -6.98 8.10
N ALA A 118 -9.97 -6.05 8.95
CA ALA A 118 -11.11 -6.27 9.86
C ALA A 118 -12.43 -6.45 9.12
N GLU A 119 -12.62 -5.79 7.98
CA GLU A 119 -13.82 -5.90 7.16
C GLU A 119 -13.79 -7.10 6.18
N SER A 120 -12.62 -7.66 5.91
CA SER A 120 -12.44 -8.73 4.93
C SER A 120 -13.30 -9.98 5.17
N PRO A 121 -13.58 -10.43 6.42
CA PRO A 121 -14.48 -11.57 6.64
C PRO A 121 -15.93 -11.28 6.26
N ARG A 122 -16.37 -10.01 6.30
CA ARG A 122 -17.75 -9.60 5.95
C ARG A 122 -17.88 -9.28 4.47
N HIS A 123 -16.81 -8.79 3.84
CA HIS A 123 -16.79 -8.32 2.45
C HIS A 123 -15.53 -8.85 1.71
N PRO A 124 -15.35 -10.20 1.58
CA PRO A 124 -14.10 -10.80 1.12
C PRO A 124 -13.73 -10.40 -0.31
N ASP A 125 -14.71 -10.27 -1.20
CA ASP A 125 -14.45 -9.91 -2.60
C ASP A 125 -14.00 -8.44 -2.74
N GLN A 126 -14.62 -7.54 -2.01
CA GLN A 126 -14.24 -6.11 -1.98
C GLN A 126 -12.83 -5.94 -1.40
N ALA A 127 -12.54 -6.58 -0.27
CA ALA A 127 -11.22 -6.54 0.34
C ALA A 127 -10.15 -7.10 -0.60
N ARG A 128 -10.43 -8.26 -1.25
CA ARG A 128 -9.53 -8.87 -2.23
C ARG A 128 -9.28 -7.93 -3.42
N GLN A 129 -10.32 -7.29 -3.95
CA GLN A 129 -10.18 -6.35 -5.07
C GLN A 129 -9.30 -5.15 -4.67
N VAL A 130 -9.56 -4.52 -3.53
CA VAL A 130 -8.77 -3.37 -3.04
C VAL A 130 -7.31 -3.77 -2.86
N ILE A 131 -7.04 -4.89 -2.17
CA ILE A 131 -5.68 -5.34 -1.90
C ILE A 131 -4.96 -5.70 -3.20
N SER A 132 -5.60 -6.45 -4.10
CA SER A 132 -4.98 -6.89 -5.36
C SER A 132 -4.66 -5.72 -6.28
N GLU A 133 -5.58 -4.76 -6.43
CA GLU A 133 -5.37 -3.58 -7.27
C GLU A 133 -4.31 -2.64 -6.67
N ALA A 134 -4.30 -2.47 -5.34
CA ALA A 134 -3.32 -1.63 -4.67
C ALA A 134 -1.90 -2.23 -4.70
N ALA A 135 -1.77 -3.53 -4.47
CA ALA A 135 -0.48 -4.21 -4.40
C ALA A 135 0.13 -4.51 -5.79
N ARG A 136 -0.70 -4.55 -6.84
CA ARG A 136 -0.29 -4.98 -8.19
C ARG A 136 0.92 -4.24 -8.74
N PRO A 137 0.98 -2.89 -8.79
CA PRO A 137 2.11 -2.19 -9.40
C PRO A 137 3.43 -2.50 -8.71
N MET A 138 3.41 -2.60 -7.39
CA MET A 138 4.58 -2.90 -6.59
C MET A 138 5.02 -4.36 -6.76
N ARG A 139 4.06 -5.29 -6.79
CA ARG A 139 4.30 -6.71 -7.04
C ARG A 139 4.91 -6.94 -8.42
N GLU A 140 4.40 -6.27 -9.46
CA GLU A 140 4.92 -6.36 -10.83
C GLU A 140 6.36 -5.84 -10.92
N ARG A 141 6.69 -4.74 -10.25
CA ARG A 141 8.07 -4.21 -10.21
C ARG A 141 9.03 -5.13 -9.48
N LEU A 142 8.65 -5.66 -8.31
CA LEU A 142 9.49 -6.61 -7.59
C LEU A 142 9.67 -7.91 -8.37
N LEU A 143 8.63 -8.35 -9.09
CA LEU A 143 8.71 -9.50 -9.98
C LEU A 143 9.70 -9.26 -11.13
N ALA A 144 9.62 -8.12 -11.80
CA ALA A 144 10.53 -7.76 -12.89
C ALA A 144 11.98 -7.68 -12.39
N TYR A 145 12.21 -7.06 -11.22
CA TYR A 145 13.52 -7.00 -10.58
C TYR A 145 14.10 -8.39 -10.30
N LEU A 146 13.31 -9.26 -9.64
CA LEU A 146 13.78 -10.62 -9.32
C LEU A 146 13.95 -11.52 -10.56
N GLN A 147 13.16 -11.30 -11.62
CA GLN A 147 13.37 -11.95 -12.92
C GLN A 147 14.72 -11.55 -13.56
N ALA A 148 15.07 -10.26 -13.48
CA ALA A 148 16.37 -9.79 -13.93
C ALA A 148 17.50 -10.42 -13.11
N ALA A 149 17.36 -10.47 -11.78
CA ALA A 149 18.31 -11.12 -10.88
C ALA A 149 18.46 -12.64 -11.14
N GLN A 150 17.36 -13.34 -11.52
CA GLN A 150 17.46 -14.74 -11.96
C GLN A 150 18.24 -14.89 -13.29
N LYS A 151 18.05 -13.96 -14.23
CA LYS A 151 18.85 -13.95 -15.48
C LYS A 151 20.33 -13.69 -15.22
N ALA A 152 20.63 -12.76 -14.31
CA ALA A 152 22.00 -12.46 -13.85
C ALA A 152 22.61 -13.55 -12.95
N ARG A 153 21.84 -14.58 -12.56
CA ARG A 153 22.25 -15.68 -11.66
C ARG A 153 22.48 -15.27 -10.20
N SER A 154 22.06 -14.07 -9.80
CA SER A 154 22.05 -13.62 -8.40
C SER A 154 20.94 -14.25 -7.60
N VAL A 155 19.88 -14.77 -8.27
CA VAL A 155 18.79 -15.56 -7.69
C VAL A 155 18.74 -16.93 -8.36
N ARG A 156 18.52 -17.98 -7.55
CA ARG A 156 18.38 -19.35 -8.05
C ARG A 156 17.21 -19.46 -9.03
N ARG A 157 17.41 -20.18 -10.13
CA ARG A 157 16.45 -20.27 -11.23
C ARG A 157 15.21 -21.10 -10.93
N ASP A 158 15.31 -22.03 -9.98
CA ASP A 158 14.23 -22.91 -9.54
C ASP A 158 13.30 -22.25 -8.52
N LEU A 159 13.61 -21.02 -8.04
CA LEU A 159 12.72 -20.27 -7.16
C LEU A 159 11.50 -19.78 -7.92
N VAL A 160 10.32 -20.17 -7.43
CA VAL A 160 9.03 -19.65 -7.93
C VAL A 160 8.82 -18.27 -7.35
N LEU A 161 8.99 -17.23 -8.16
CA LEU A 161 9.04 -15.83 -7.69
C LEU A 161 7.73 -15.34 -7.10
N GLY A 162 6.57 -15.74 -7.63
CA GLY A 162 5.27 -15.30 -7.11
C GLY A 162 5.11 -15.60 -5.62
N PRO A 163 5.14 -16.86 -5.20
CA PRO A 163 5.07 -17.23 -3.78
C PRO A 163 6.19 -16.62 -2.92
N ALA A 164 7.40 -16.46 -3.45
CA ALA A 164 8.50 -15.83 -2.72
C ALA A 164 8.21 -14.34 -2.42
N ILE A 165 7.66 -13.61 -3.39
CA ILE A 165 7.21 -12.22 -3.22
C ILE A 165 6.09 -12.14 -2.20
N ASP A 166 5.10 -13.04 -2.29
CA ASP A 166 3.95 -13.05 -1.38
C ASP A 166 4.39 -13.38 0.07
N ALA A 167 5.35 -14.30 0.24
CA ALA A 167 5.94 -14.59 1.55
C ALA A 167 6.73 -13.38 2.10
N PHE A 168 7.57 -12.75 1.29
CA PHE A 168 8.37 -11.60 1.68
C PHE A 168 7.50 -10.41 2.10
N THR A 169 6.55 -10.02 1.28
CA THR A 169 5.64 -8.91 1.59
C THR A 169 4.69 -9.24 2.74
N GLY A 170 4.26 -10.50 2.85
CA GLY A 170 3.45 -11.00 3.95
C GLY A 170 4.17 -10.92 5.31
N MET A 171 5.46 -11.24 5.37
CA MET A 171 6.27 -11.07 6.59
C MET A 171 6.34 -9.60 7.04
N LEU A 172 6.50 -8.66 6.11
CA LEU A 172 6.54 -7.23 6.42
C LEU A 172 5.19 -6.74 6.93
N LEU A 173 4.09 -7.17 6.30
CA LEU A 173 2.73 -6.87 6.78
C LEU A 173 2.48 -7.45 8.18
N ALA A 174 2.85 -8.72 8.41
CA ALA A 174 2.74 -9.35 9.72
C ALA A 174 3.58 -8.62 10.77
N GLY A 175 4.77 -8.12 10.40
CA GLY A 175 5.61 -7.28 11.25
C GLY A 175 4.90 -6.00 11.71
N MET A 176 4.24 -5.30 10.80
CA MET A 176 3.43 -4.10 11.11
C MET A 176 2.28 -4.45 12.06
N LEU A 177 1.49 -5.47 11.74
CA LEU A 177 0.33 -5.88 12.55
C LEU A 177 0.72 -6.26 13.99
N ARG A 178 1.87 -6.91 14.19
CA ARG A 178 2.39 -7.29 15.50
C ARG A 178 2.81 -6.08 16.35
N ARG A 179 3.58 -5.15 15.78
CA ARG A 179 4.10 -3.99 16.52
C ARG A 179 3.00 -3.13 17.11
N THR A 180 1.89 -2.98 16.40
CA THR A 180 0.82 -2.07 16.75
C THR A 180 -0.38 -2.77 17.40
N GLY A 181 -0.43 -4.10 17.36
CA GLY A 181 -1.53 -4.90 17.93
C GLY A 181 -1.39 -5.22 19.42
N GLY A 182 -0.33 -4.76 20.10
CA GLY A 182 -0.08 -5.09 21.52
C GLY A 182 0.17 -6.57 21.78
N VAL A 183 0.27 -7.40 20.75
CA VAL A 183 0.61 -8.81 20.89
C VAL A 183 2.08 -8.89 21.27
N LYS A 184 2.37 -9.34 22.49
CA LYS A 184 3.73 -9.68 22.91
C LYS A 184 4.21 -10.82 22.04
N CYS A 185 4.92 -10.49 20.97
CA CYS A 185 5.63 -11.46 20.15
C CYS A 185 7.01 -11.73 20.74
N ILE A 186 7.58 -12.86 20.38
CA ILE A 186 8.96 -13.25 20.69
C ILE A 186 9.87 -12.05 20.41
N ASP A 187 10.56 -11.59 21.42
CA ASP A 187 11.53 -10.50 21.31
C ASP A 187 12.84 -11.11 20.81
N TYR A 188 13.07 -10.99 19.52
CA TYR A 188 14.31 -11.47 18.89
C TYR A 188 15.54 -10.62 19.24
N SER A 189 15.38 -9.53 20.02
CA SER A 189 16.52 -8.70 20.44
C SER A 189 17.35 -9.32 21.55
N GLN A 190 16.97 -10.48 22.10
CA GLN A 190 17.67 -11.18 23.18
C GLN A 190 18.48 -12.39 22.71
N GLU A 191 18.52 -12.70 21.42
CA GLU A 191 19.32 -13.80 20.85
C GLU A 191 20.49 -13.28 20.01
N GLU A 192 21.37 -12.44 20.58
CA GLU A 192 22.73 -12.20 20.14
C GLU A 192 23.73 -12.69 21.16
#